data_3adcbe2a66d48c41626a3d8a17da6781
#
_entry.id   3adcbe2a66d48c41626a3d8a17da6781
#
_cell.length_a   1.000
_cell.length_b   1.000
_cell.length_c   1.000
_cell.angle_alpha   90.00
_cell.angle_beta   90.00
_cell.angle_gamma   90.00
#
_symmetry.space_group_name_H-M   'P 1'
#
loop_
_entity.id
_entity.type
_entity.pdbx_description
1 polymer ?
#
loop_
_entity_poly.entity_id
_entity_poly.type
_entity_poly.pdbx_seq_one_letter_code
_entity_poly.pdbx_strand_id
1 'polypeptide(L)'
;MSTLHIRDAEAVDSELILHFVRELARYEKAEHEVVATRADIEASIFGEHSTVRALICEADGQPIGFAVYFFNYSTWQGRRGLYLEDLYVSPEYRGGGAGKALLKHLARIAVTGGCGRFE
;
A
#
# COMPACT_ATOMS: atom_id res chain seq x y z
N MET A 1 -11.79 7.58 20.14
CA MET A 1 -11.40 7.70 18.74
C MET A 1 -9.93 7.33 18.55
N SER A 2 -9.66 6.56 17.53
CA SER A 2 -8.27 6.16 17.24
C SER A 2 -7.55 7.28 16.51
N THR A 3 -6.28 7.48 16.85
CA THR A 3 -5.41 8.38 16.11
C THR A 3 -4.77 7.60 14.97
N LEU A 4 -5.04 8.02 13.74
CA LEU A 4 -4.49 7.38 12.56
C LEU A 4 -3.15 8.01 12.18
N HIS A 5 -2.19 7.16 11.84
CA HIS A 5 -0.88 7.59 11.38
C HIS A 5 -0.49 6.75 10.17
N ILE A 6 -0.11 7.41 9.09
CA ILE A 6 0.34 6.74 7.88
C ILE A 6 1.82 7.01 7.71
N ARG A 7 2.58 5.96 7.54
CA ARG A 7 4.04 6.03 7.35
C ARG A 7 4.49 5.19 6.17
N ASP A 8 5.66 5.50 5.66
CA ASP A 8 6.29 4.64 4.67
C ASP A 8 6.64 3.32 5.34
N ALA A 9 6.48 2.22 4.61
CA ALA A 9 6.92 0.92 5.08
C ALA A 9 8.44 0.83 5.04
N GLU A 10 8.99 0.00 5.91
CA GLU A 10 10.42 -0.30 5.97
C GLU A 10 10.63 -1.80 5.77
N ALA A 11 11.87 -2.19 5.49
CA ALA A 11 12.18 -3.61 5.23
C ALA A 11 11.73 -4.53 6.35
N VAL A 12 11.76 -4.08 7.60
CA VAL A 12 11.30 -4.84 8.76
C VAL A 12 9.80 -5.12 8.68
N ASP A 13 9.06 -4.36 7.88
CA ASP A 13 7.61 -4.55 7.69
C ASP A 13 7.27 -5.63 6.66
N SER A 14 8.27 -6.29 6.06
CA SER A 14 8.01 -7.27 4.98
C SER A 14 7.06 -8.39 5.41
N GLU A 15 7.21 -8.90 6.63
CA GLU A 15 6.31 -9.93 7.15
C GLU A 15 4.89 -9.40 7.34
N LEU A 16 4.78 -8.17 7.86
CA LEU A 16 3.50 -7.50 8.06
C LEU A 16 2.79 -7.28 6.72
N ILE A 17 3.52 -6.83 5.71
CA ILE A 17 2.97 -6.62 4.37
C ILE A 17 2.43 -7.94 3.82
N LEU A 18 3.21 -9.02 3.93
CA LEU A 18 2.76 -10.33 3.46
C LEU A 18 1.50 -10.77 4.20
N HIS A 19 1.43 -10.51 5.51
CA HIS A 19 0.24 -10.80 6.30
C HIS A 19 -0.99 -10.08 5.73
N PHE A 20 -0.87 -8.78 5.45
CA PHE A 20 -1.98 -8.01 4.88
C PHE A 20 -2.35 -8.48 3.47
N VAL A 21 -1.36 -8.85 2.65
CA VAL A 21 -1.62 -9.39 1.31
C VAL A 21 -2.45 -10.67 1.43
N ARG A 22 -2.11 -11.55 2.36
CA ARG A 22 -2.85 -12.79 2.60
C ARG A 22 -4.26 -12.52 3.13
N GLU A 23 -4.41 -11.53 4.01
CA GLU A 23 -5.72 -11.14 4.53
C GLU A 23 -6.61 -10.60 3.42
N LEU A 24 -6.07 -9.75 2.55
CA LEU A 24 -6.79 -9.21 1.40
C LEU A 24 -7.21 -10.34 0.46
N ALA A 25 -6.31 -11.25 0.17
CA ALA A 25 -6.59 -12.40 -0.70
C ALA A 25 -7.67 -13.31 -0.10
N ARG A 26 -7.64 -13.49 1.22
CA ARG A 26 -8.66 -14.29 1.92
C ARG A 26 -10.02 -13.60 1.80
N TYR A 27 -10.07 -12.29 1.94
CA TYR A 27 -11.30 -11.51 1.78
C TYR A 27 -11.86 -11.69 0.37
N GLU A 28 -10.99 -11.75 -0.64
CA GLU A 28 -11.39 -11.93 -2.04
C GLU A 28 -11.53 -13.40 -2.43
N LYS A 29 -11.40 -14.32 -1.47
CA LYS A 29 -11.49 -15.78 -1.68
C LYS A 29 -10.47 -16.29 -2.69
N ALA A 30 -9.28 -15.69 -2.69
CA ALA A 30 -8.19 -16.03 -3.61
C ALA A 30 -6.88 -16.29 -2.86
N GLU A 31 -6.93 -16.65 -1.59
CA GLU A 31 -5.74 -16.86 -0.76
C GLU A 31 -4.77 -17.86 -1.37
N HIS A 32 -5.29 -18.89 -2.05
CA HIS A 32 -4.47 -19.92 -2.69
C HIS A 32 -3.62 -19.36 -3.84
N GLU A 33 -3.93 -18.16 -4.34
CA GLU A 33 -3.16 -17.54 -5.41
C GLU A 33 -1.94 -16.79 -4.89
N VAL A 34 -1.83 -16.59 -3.57
CA VAL A 34 -0.69 -15.89 -2.98
C VAL A 34 0.47 -16.87 -2.85
N VAL A 35 1.46 -16.71 -3.71
CA VAL A 35 2.67 -17.55 -3.70
C VAL A 35 3.90 -16.78 -3.24
N ALA A 36 3.78 -15.46 -3.04
CA ALA A 36 4.89 -14.64 -2.59
C ALA A 36 5.33 -15.02 -1.19
N THR A 37 6.64 -14.97 -0.95
CA THR A 37 7.23 -15.19 0.35
C THR A 37 7.65 -13.85 0.96
N ARG A 38 8.02 -13.87 2.25
CA ARG A 38 8.57 -12.68 2.90
C ARG A 38 9.80 -12.17 2.15
N ALA A 39 10.67 -13.09 1.70
CA ALA A 39 11.87 -12.71 0.95
C ALA A 39 11.53 -12.04 -0.38
N ASP A 40 10.47 -12.51 -1.06
CA ASP A 40 10.01 -11.88 -2.30
C ASP A 40 9.56 -10.45 -2.05
N ILE A 41 8.77 -10.24 -1.00
CA ILE A 41 8.26 -8.92 -0.63
C ILE A 41 9.44 -7.99 -0.29
N GLU A 42 10.38 -8.47 0.51
CA GLU A 42 11.53 -7.68 0.91
C GLU A 42 12.36 -7.26 -0.30
N ALA A 43 12.65 -8.18 -1.20
CA ALA A 43 13.45 -7.89 -2.38
C ALA A 43 12.74 -6.95 -3.35
N SER A 44 11.46 -7.16 -3.59
CA SER A 44 10.72 -6.39 -4.61
C SER A 44 10.33 -4.99 -4.15
N ILE A 45 10.07 -4.79 -2.87
CA ILE A 45 9.65 -3.48 -2.34
C ILE A 45 10.85 -2.69 -1.80
N PHE A 46 11.77 -3.37 -1.11
CA PHE A 46 12.86 -2.71 -0.40
C PHE A 46 14.23 -2.92 -1.04
N GLY A 47 14.29 -3.63 -2.17
CA GLY A 47 15.52 -3.81 -2.90
C GLY A 47 16.03 -2.50 -3.51
N GLU A 48 17.30 -2.47 -3.84
CA GLU A 48 18.00 -1.26 -4.30
C GLU A 48 17.35 -0.60 -5.51
N HIS A 49 16.79 -1.41 -6.42
CA HIS A 49 16.20 -0.89 -7.65
C HIS A 49 14.68 -1.02 -7.67
N SER A 50 14.06 -1.06 -6.51
CA SER A 50 12.61 -1.21 -6.42
C SER A 50 11.88 0.00 -7.01
N THR A 51 10.81 -0.28 -7.76
CA THR A 51 9.88 0.72 -8.27
C THR A 51 8.56 0.68 -7.52
N VAL A 52 8.41 -0.26 -6.58
CA VAL A 52 7.19 -0.47 -5.82
C VAL A 52 7.37 0.13 -4.43
N ARG A 53 6.32 0.76 -3.92
CA ARG A 53 6.31 1.42 -2.61
C ARG A 53 5.17 0.88 -1.77
N ALA A 54 5.30 0.98 -0.46
CA ALA A 54 4.23 0.58 0.45
C ALA A 54 4.08 1.57 1.59
N LEU A 55 2.83 1.70 2.04
CA LEU A 55 2.46 2.52 3.20
C LEU A 55 1.84 1.62 4.25
N ILE A 56 2.10 1.92 5.52
CA ILE A 56 1.45 1.25 6.64
C ILE A 56 0.56 2.29 7.35
N CYS A 57 -0.67 1.90 7.63
CA CYS A 57 -1.59 2.70 8.43
C CYS A 57 -1.67 2.13 9.83
N GLU A 58 -1.44 2.96 10.83
CA GLU A 58 -1.51 2.58 12.23
C GLU A 58 -2.65 3.31 12.92
N ALA A 59 -3.31 2.63 13.85
CA ALA A 59 -4.27 3.24 14.75
C ALA A 59 -3.69 3.08 16.15
N ASP A 60 -3.38 4.23 16.81
CA ASP A 60 -2.78 4.25 18.14
C ASP A 60 -1.53 3.35 18.22
N GLY A 61 -0.69 3.42 17.19
CA GLY A 61 0.56 2.66 17.10
C GLY A 61 0.41 1.22 16.64
N GLN A 62 -0.80 0.75 16.38
CA GLN A 62 -1.08 -0.62 15.97
C GLN A 62 -1.27 -0.66 14.45
N PRO A 63 -0.53 -1.48 13.70
CA PRO A 63 -0.74 -1.61 12.26
C PRO A 63 -2.13 -2.17 11.98
N ILE A 64 -2.92 -1.47 11.17
CA ILE A 64 -4.30 -1.85 10.86
C ILE A 64 -4.59 -1.94 9.37
N GLY A 65 -3.67 -1.48 8.54
CA GLY A 65 -3.89 -1.51 7.10
C GLY A 65 -2.65 -1.12 6.33
N PHE A 66 -2.74 -1.23 5.02
CA PHE A 66 -1.60 -0.95 4.15
C PHE A 66 -2.07 -0.54 2.76
N ALA A 67 -1.14 0.01 2.00
CA ALA A 67 -1.32 0.23 0.57
C ALA A 67 -0.01 -0.08 -0.14
N VAL A 68 -0.10 -0.65 -1.34
CA VAL A 68 1.05 -0.89 -2.21
C VAL A 68 0.77 -0.15 -3.52
N TYR A 69 1.73 0.61 -3.98
CA TYR A 69 1.57 1.43 -5.17
C TYR A 69 2.88 1.52 -5.94
N PHE A 70 2.78 1.95 -7.19
CA PHE A 70 3.95 2.22 -8.03
C PHE A 70 3.61 3.33 -9.01
N PHE A 71 4.65 3.89 -9.64
CA PHE A 71 4.46 4.92 -10.66
C PHE A 71 4.52 4.27 -12.03
N ASN A 72 3.47 4.50 -12.83
CA ASN A 72 3.47 4.14 -14.24
C ASN A 72 3.73 5.39 -15.08
N TYR A 73 3.61 5.31 -16.39
CA TYR A 73 3.91 6.43 -17.26
C TYR A 73 2.90 6.52 -18.39
N SER A 74 2.49 7.74 -18.73
CA SER A 74 1.62 7.99 -19.87
C SER A 74 2.39 8.75 -20.95
N THR A 75 2.57 8.12 -22.11
CA THR A 75 3.18 8.80 -23.24
C THR A 75 2.29 9.92 -23.79
N TRP A 76 0.98 9.79 -23.61
CA TRP A 76 0.03 10.80 -24.06
C TRP A 76 0.11 12.07 -23.23
N GLN A 77 0.35 11.93 -21.93
CA GLN A 77 0.45 13.08 -21.04
C GLN A 77 1.89 13.58 -20.85
N GLY A 78 2.88 12.73 -21.21
CA GLY A 78 4.28 13.04 -20.94
C GLY A 78 4.57 13.09 -19.45
N ARG A 79 3.80 12.37 -18.64
CA ARG A 79 3.89 12.37 -17.18
C ARG A 79 3.70 10.99 -16.65
N ARG A 80 4.25 10.74 -15.46
CA ARG A 80 3.96 9.49 -14.77
C ARG A 80 2.61 9.59 -14.09
N GLY A 81 2.05 8.42 -13.77
CA GLY A 81 0.84 8.30 -12.97
C GLY A 81 1.16 7.52 -11.72
N LEU A 82 0.30 7.58 -10.71
CA LEU A 82 0.39 6.72 -9.55
C LEU A 82 -0.66 5.63 -9.70
N TYR A 83 -0.23 4.37 -9.59
CA TYR A 83 -1.11 3.21 -9.68
C TYR A 83 -1.17 2.51 -8.32
N LEU A 84 -2.37 2.38 -7.79
CA LEU A 84 -2.63 1.69 -6.52
C LEU A 84 -2.85 0.21 -6.80
N GLU A 85 -1.92 -0.63 -6.35
CA GLU A 85 -2.01 -2.08 -6.53
C GLU A 85 -2.92 -2.71 -5.49
N ASP A 86 -2.68 -2.44 -4.20
CA ASP A 86 -3.44 -3.02 -3.10
C ASP A 86 -3.76 -1.98 -2.05
N LEU A 87 -4.96 -2.07 -1.49
CA LEU A 87 -5.35 -1.30 -0.31
C LEU A 87 -6.21 -2.19 0.58
N TYR A 88 -5.86 -2.29 1.84
CA TYR A 88 -6.57 -3.15 2.78
C TYR A 88 -6.55 -2.53 4.18
N VAL A 89 -7.69 -2.65 4.87
CA VAL A 89 -7.84 -2.25 6.27
C VAL A 89 -8.45 -3.43 7.00
N SER A 90 -7.90 -3.76 8.16
CA SER A 90 -8.41 -4.86 8.99
C SER A 90 -9.88 -4.64 9.32
N PRO A 91 -10.71 -5.70 9.28
CA PRO A 91 -12.16 -5.57 9.44
C PRO A 91 -12.59 -4.82 10.70
N GLU A 92 -11.91 -5.01 11.84
CA GLU A 92 -12.26 -4.35 13.09
C GLU A 92 -12.10 -2.83 13.05
N TYR A 93 -11.34 -2.32 12.09
CA TYR A 93 -11.05 -0.89 11.96
C TYR A 93 -11.75 -0.24 10.77
N ARG A 94 -12.58 -0.98 10.05
CA ARG A 94 -13.32 -0.42 8.91
C ARG A 94 -14.39 0.53 9.42
N GLY A 95 -14.66 1.57 8.64
CA GLY A 95 -15.59 2.60 9.03
C GLY A 95 -14.97 3.71 9.86
N GLY A 96 -13.69 3.58 10.25
CA GLY A 96 -12.97 4.59 11.02
C GLY A 96 -12.19 5.60 10.19
N GLY A 97 -12.32 5.55 8.87
CA GLY A 97 -11.66 6.50 7.98
C GLY A 97 -10.26 6.12 7.53
N ALA A 98 -9.77 4.92 7.88
CA ALA A 98 -8.41 4.50 7.54
C ALA A 98 -8.19 4.38 6.03
N GLY A 99 -9.13 3.76 5.31
CA GLY A 99 -9.06 3.64 3.86
C GLY A 99 -9.04 4.99 3.18
N LYS A 100 -9.90 5.89 3.63
CA LYS A 100 -9.96 7.26 3.11
C LYS A 100 -8.66 8.02 3.40
N ALA A 101 -8.08 7.82 4.58
CA ALA A 101 -6.82 8.46 4.95
C ALA A 101 -5.68 7.96 4.06
N LEU A 102 -5.64 6.66 3.77
CA LEU A 102 -4.65 6.09 2.85
C LEU A 102 -4.80 6.68 1.44
N LEU A 103 -6.03 6.77 0.94
CA LEU A 103 -6.28 7.34 -0.40
C LEU A 103 -5.88 8.81 -0.46
N LYS A 104 -6.17 9.60 0.57
CA LYS A 104 -5.76 11.00 0.64
C LYS A 104 -4.24 11.14 0.66
N HIS A 105 -3.56 10.27 1.39
CA HIS A 105 -2.11 10.27 1.46
C HIS A 105 -1.50 9.97 0.09
N LEU A 106 -2.04 8.97 -0.60
CA LEU A 106 -1.62 8.61 -1.96
C LEU A 106 -1.88 9.76 -2.95
N ALA A 107 -3.01 10.43 -2.83
CA ALA A 107 -3.33 11.57 -3.69
C ALA A 107 -2.29 12.69 -3.51
N ARG A 108 -1.86 12.95 -2.29
CA ARG A 108 -0.80 13.93 -2.03
C ARG A 108 0.53 13.51 -2.66
N ILE A 109 0.87 12.22 -2.58
CA ILE A 109 2.07 11.71 -3.23
C ILE A 109 1.98 11.93 -4.73
N ALA A 110 0.83 11.66 -5.34
CA ALA A 110 0.62 11.83 -6.76
C ALA A 110 0.79 13.30 -7.17
N VAL A 111 0.20 14.22 -6.44
CA VAL A 111 0.30 15.66 -6.72
C VAL A 111 1.75 16.14 -6.57
N THR A 112 2.39 15.80 -5.46
CA THR A 112 3.77 16.19 -5.19
C THR A 112 4.72 15.62 -6.24
N GLY A 113 4.45 14.43 -6.74
CA GLY A 113 5.27 13.76 -7.75
C GLY A 113 4.99 14.19 -9.19
N GLY A 114 4.07 15.15 -9.40
CA GLY A 114 3.74 15.61 -10.73
C GLY A 114 2.98 14.61 -11.58
N CYS A 115 2.25 13.70 -10.94
CA CYS A 115 1.49 12.67 -11.66
C CYS A 115 0.30 13.26 -12.39
N GLY A 116 0.07 12.80 -13.63
CA GLY A 116 -1.07 13.23 -14.43
C GLY A 116 -2.36 12.47 -14.11
N ARG A 117 -2.24 11.34 -13.41
CA ARG A 117 -3.40 10.53 -13.03
C ARG A 117 -3.07 9.68 -11.80
N PHE A 118 -4.14 9.25 -11.15
CA PHE A 118 -4.09 8.38 -9.99
C PHE A 118 -5.13 7.27 -10.22
N GLU A 119 -4.64 6.07 -10.33
CA GLU A 119 -5.48 4.88 -10.57
C GLU A 119 -5.40 3.95 -9.34
#